data_62a433a4ad287296221a5233625664bd
#
_entry.id   62a433a4ad287296221a5233625664bd
#
_cell.length_a   1.000
_cell.length_b   1.000
_cell.length_c   1.000
_cell.angle_alpha   90.00
_cell.angle_beta   90.00
_cell.angle_gamma   90.00
#
_symmetry.space_group_name_H-M   'P 1'
#
loop_
_entity.id
_entity.type
_entity.pdbx_description
1 polymer ?
#
loop_
_entity_poly.entity_id
_entity_poly.type
_entity_poly.pdbx_seq_one_letter_code
_entity_poly.pdbx_strand_id
1 'polypeptide(L)'
;SEMCIRDRTNVPDSTVILLLKENGNLLTTIQKDTVINGKFSFQDTISGVTPKKLFLLSNDKGFPGMWLNVWIQSGKYIHITGNDRLLPLWNVSSDIPQQKASNDFMALCSSERKRIMQWTAQEYDLFRLEKEQGLDWKKIDSLRALRNPLDSLVYMAELNYMKKAPVTPVWLDKYQLFCSFLQYNQKFGNQDLIRSLYTRMSEADKQTETGQLITAYLNLPEEVNVGDEMVDGDLYDLDGNVRHLTEFKGKYILLDFWSQGCGPCVQSLPEMEEITEMYKGRMEVVSISQDPKDEWKKFIAEKQLKGNQWNELRKGSTKLGASYQVKGIPHYVMISPEGKVQHIWAGYGKGSLKAKMKELIK
;
A
#
# COMPACT_ATOMS: atom_id res chain seq x y z
N SER A 1 -11.61 28.57 -4.39
CA SER A 1 -10.31 29.24 -4.57
C SER A 1 -9.38 28.28 -5.28
N GLU A 2 -8.61 28.79 -6.21
CA GLU A 2 -7.70 28.03 -7.04
C GLU A 2 -6.44 27.67 -6.26
N MET A 3 -5.95 26.45 -6.47
CA MET A 3 -4.60 26.01 -6.15
C MET A 3 -3.77 26.10 -7.43
N CYS A 4 -2.56 26.59 -7.33
CA CYS A 4 -1.66 26.64 -8.47
C CYS A 4 -0.30 26.04 -8.08
N ILE A 5 0.12 24.99 -8.78
CA ILE A 5 1.49 24.45 -8.73
C ILE A 5 2.22 25.02 -9.94
N ARG A 6 3.32 25.75 -9.73
CA ARG A 6 4.16 26.32 -10.80
C ARG A 6 5.59 25.86 -10.60
N ASP A 7 6.20 25.32 -11.65
CA ASP A 7 7.43 24.57 -11.52
C ASP A 7 8.46 24.86 -12.57
N ARG A 8 9.73 24.75 -12.14
CA ARG A 8 10.88 24.70 -13.03
C ARG A 8 11.67 23.44 -12.78
N THR A 9 11.97 22.73 -13.85
CA THR A 9 12.76 21.48 -13.79
C THR A 9 13.74 21.42 -14.94
N ASN A 10 14.84 20.69 -14.74
CA ASN A 10 15.81 20.37 -15.79
C ASN A 10 15.59 18.99 -16.42
N VAL A 11 14.45 18.34 -16.14
CA VAL A 11 14.10 17.11 -16.86
C VAL A 11 13.75 17.43 -18.32
N PRO A 12 13.93 16.48 -19.23
CA PRO A 12 13.65 16.71 -20.64
C PRO A 12 12.22 17.18 -20.89
N ASP A 13 12.03 18.08 -21.86
CA ASP A 13 10.73 18.39 -22.41
C ASP A 13 10.06 17.10 -22.90
N SER A 14 8.75 17.07 -22.93
CA SER A 14 7.92 15.89 -23.15
C SER A 14 7.78 14.92 -21.95
N THR A 15 8.52 15.10 -20.84
CA THR A 15 8.29 14.33 -19.60
C THR A 15 6.86 14.56 -19.10
N VAL A 16 6.15 13.47 -18.83
CA VAL A 16 4.79 13.52 -18.30
C VAL A 16 4.82 13.44 -16.77
N ILE A 17 4.28 14.47 -16.13
CA ILE A 17 4.08 14.51 -14.68
C ILE A 17 2.61 14.22 -14.37
N LEU A 18 2.37 13.30 -13.48
CA LEU A 18 1.04 12.89 -13.02
C LEU A 18 0.77 13.48 -11.64
N LEU A 19 -0.40 14.07 -11.45
CA LEU A 19 -0.93 14.46 -10.15
C LEU A 19 -1.94 13.41 -9.69
N LEU A 20 -1.72 12.84 -8.51
CA LEU A 20 -2.53 11.74 -7.99
C LEU A 20 -3.10 12.09 -6.62
N LYS A 21 -4.24 11.50 -6.31
CA LYS A 21 -4.81 11.47 -4.96
C LYS A 21 -4.91 10.04 -4.44
N GLU A 22 -4.84 9.90 -3.14
CA GLU A 22 -5.11 8.64 -2.45
C GLU A 22 -6.62 8.39 -2.39
N ASN A 23 -7.01 7.18 -2.72
CA ASN A 23 -8.35 6.66 -2.54
C ASN A 23 -8.24 5.27 -1.91
N GLY A 24 -8.33 5.20 -0.59
CA GLY A 24 -8.04 3.98 0.17
C GLY A 24 -6.58 3.53 -0.03
N ASN A 25 -6.38 2.34 -0.58
CA ASN A 25 -5.06 1.77 -0.88
C ASN A 25 -4.59 2.08 -2.32
N LEU A 26 -5.37 2.84 -3.08
CA LEU A 26 -5.09 3.14 -4.48
C LEU A 26 -4.66 4.60 -4.66
N LEU A 27 -3.74 4.82 -5.60
CA LEU A 27 -3.42 6.15 -6.10
C LEU A 27 -4.11 6.35 -7.45
N THR A 28 -4.99 7.33 -7.53
CA THR A 28 -5.74 7.66 -8.75
C THR A 28 -5.20 8.95 -9.36
N THR A 29 -4.84 8.90 -10.63
CA THR A 29 -4.43 10.10 -11.38
C THR A 29 -5.64 11.02 -11.56
N ILE A 30 -5.51 12.26 -11.09
CA ILE A 30 -6.55 13.30 -11.23
C ILE A 30 -6.22 14.28 -12.33
N GLN A 31 -4.94 14.55 -12.57
CA GLN A 31 -4.46 15.41 -13.66
C GLN A 31 -3.13 14.91 -14.18
N LYS A 32 -2.78 15.32 -15.39
CA LYS A 32 -1.45 15.14 -15.99
C LYS A 32 -1.05 16.42 -16.71
N ASP A 33 0.24 16.73 -16.68
CA ASP A 33 0.82 17.79 -17.49
C ASP A 33 2.17 17.33 -18.07
N THR A 34 2.58 17.97 -19.15
CA THR A 34 3.81 17.66 -19.87
C THR A 34 4.80 18.79 -19.68
N VAL A 35 6.04 18.48 -19.34
CA VAL A 35 7.11 19.47 -19.21
C VAL A 35 7.39 20.10 -20.59
N ILE A 36 7.27 21.44 -20.65
CA ILE A 36 7.57 22.26 -21.83
C ILE A 36 8.44 23.45 -21.39
N ASN A 37 9.58 23.62 -22.01
CA ASN A 37 10.57 24.64 -21.63
C ASN A 37 10.92 24.55 -20.12
N GLY A 38 11.08 23.34 -19.62
CA GLY A 38 11.39 23.06 -18.22
C GLY A 38 10.27 23.45 -17.24
N LYS A 39 9.03 23.57 -17.66
CA LYS A 39 7.89 23.96 -16.80
C LYS A 39 6.73 23.00 -16.95
N PHE A 40 6.01 22.80 -15.85
CA PHE A 40 4.70 22.15 -15.79
C PHE A 40 3.82 22.89 -14.77
N SER A 41 2.51 22.67 -14.81
CA SER A 41 1.59 23.30 -13.87
C SER A 41 0.34 22.48 -13.67
N PHE A 42 -0.19 22.52 -12.46
CA PHE A 42 -1.50 21.97 -12.12
C PHE A 42 -2.34 23.05 -11.48
N GLN A 43 -3.61 23.06 -11.81
CA GLN A 43 -4.59 23.98 -11.26
C GLN A 43 -5.84 23.19 -10.90
N ASP A 44 -6.34 23.35 -9.67
CA ASP A 44 -7.55 22.68 -9.23
C ASP A 44 -8.37 23.59 -8.31
N THR A 45 -9.66 23.31 -8.25
CA THR A 45 -10.58 23.97 -7.33
C THR A 45 -10.76 23.09 -6.11
N ILE A 46 -10.13 23.48 -5.00
CA ILE A 46 -10.22 22.74 -3.74
C ILE A 46 -11.28 23.36 -2.85
N SER A 47 -12.21 22.53 -2.39
CA SER A 47 -13.17 22.90 -1.36
C SER A 47 -12.57 22.71 0.03
N GLY A 48 -12.80 23.69 0.92
CA GLY A 48 -12.40 23.66 2.32
C GLY A 48 -11.02 24.24 2.61
N VAL A 49 -10.79 24.53 3.88
CA VAL A 49 -9.54 25.15 4.39
C VAL A 49 -8.53 24.13 4.92
N THR A 50 -8.93 22.88 5.07
CA THR A 50 -8.06 21.81 5.58
C THR A 50 -7.04 21.39 4.53
N PRO A 51 -5.74 21.39 4.84
CA PRO A 51 -4.72 20.90 3.91
C PRO A 51 -4.96 19.44 3.52
N LYS A 52 -4.72 19.13 2.24
CA LYS A 52 -4.84 17.79 1.67
C LYS A 52 -3.49 17.34 1.11
N LYS A 53 -3.20 16.06 1.20
CA LYS A 53 -2.02 15.45 0.61
C LYS A 53 -2.34 14.95 -0.80
N LEU A 54 -1.52 15.34 -1.76
CA LEU A 54 -1.49 14.81 -3.12
C LEU A 54 -0.09 14.26 -3.41
N PHE A 55 0.04 13.60 -4.55
CA PHE A 55 1.25 12.93 -4.96
C PHE A 55 1.60 13.31 -6.39
N LEU A 56 2.88 13.57 -6.64
CA LEU A 56 3.42 13.73 -7.99
C LEU A 56 4.27 12.51 -8.36
N LEU A 57 4.10 12.03 -9.57
CA LEU A 57 4.79 10.86 -10.11
C LEU A 57 5.10 11.08 -11.58
N SER A 58 6.18 10.50 -12.08
CA SER A 58 6.38 10.24 -13.50
C SER A 58 6.66 8.75 -13.73
N ASN A 59 6.02 8.20 -14.77
CA ASN A 59 6.26 6.83 -15.22
C ASN A 59 7.30 6.76 -16.35
N ASP A 60 7.92 7.89 -16.73
CA ASP A 60 8.92 7.92 -17.78
C ASP A 60 10.20 7.19 -17.34
N LYS A 61 10.97 6.73 -18.35
CA LYS A 61 12.22 6.00 -18.12
C LYS A 61 13.21 6.80 -17.25
N GLY A 62 13.82 6.15 -16.29
CA GLY A 62 14.80 6.72 -15.37
C GLY A 62 14.22 7.39 -14.13
N PHE A 63 12.88 7.49 -14.00
CA PHE A 63 12.25 7.89 -12.76
C PHE A 63 12.13 6.70 -11.78
N PRO A 64 12.23 6.94 -10.45
CA PRO A 64 12.27 5.87 -9.46
C PRO A 64 10.93 5.13 -9.24
N GLY A 65 9.87 5.48 -9.99
CA GLY A 65 8.53 4.92 -9.78
C GLY A 65 7.92 5.21 -8.40
N MET A 66 8.49 6.20 -7.71
CA MET A 66 8.02 6.68 -6.42
C MET A 66 7.53 8.12 -6.56
N TRP A 67 6.69 8.52 -5.61
CA TRP A 67 6.01 9.82 -5.67
C TRP A 67 6.63 10.85 -4.71
N LEU A 68 6.46 12.11 -5.07
CA LEU A 68 6.69 13.27 -4.23
C LEU A 68 5.39 13.63 -3.51
N ASN A 69 5.43 13.73 -2.19
CA ASN A 69 4.29 14.22 -1.40
C ASN A 69 4.19 15.73 -1.49
N VAL A 70 3.00 16.22 -1.80
CA VAL A 70 2.71 17.65 -1.90
C VAL A 70 1.47 17.96 -1.06
N TRP A 71 1.59 18.88 -0.12
CA TRP A 71 0.46 19.36 0.66
C TRP A 71 -0.13 20.59 0.00
N ILE A 72 -1.44 20.55 -0.22
CA ILE A 72 -2.21 21.58 -0.91
C ILE A 72 -3.28 22.14 0.01
N GLN A 73 -3.59 23.42 -0.17
CA GLN A 73 -4.66 24.11 0.56
C GLN A 73 -5.27 25.19 -0.33
N SER A 74 -6.57 25.42 -0.16
CA SER A 74 -7.30 26.45 -0.89
C SER A 74 -6.64 27.82 -0.76
N GLY A 75 -6.44 28.52 -1.87
CA GLY A 75 -5.82 29.85 -1.93
C GLY A 75 -4.31 29.89 -1.70
N LYS A 76 -3.62 28.72 -1.67
CA LYS A 76 -2.17 28.65 -1.48
C LYS A 76 -1.46 28.26 -2.77
N TYR A 77 -0.27 28.80 -2.94
CA TYR A 77 0.64 28.46 -4.03
C TYR A 77 1.69 27.48 -3.55
N ILE A 78 2.01 26.52 -4.39
CA ILE A 78 3.05 25.55 -4.15
C ILE A 78 4.07 25.69 -5.29
N HIS A 79 5.35 25.84 -4.94
CA HIS A 79 6.44 25.90 -5.89
C HIS A 79 7.27 24.62 -5.76
N ILE A 80 7.50 23.95 -6.88
CA ILE A 80 8.29 22.73 -6.95
C ILE A 80 9.49 23.01 -7.85
N THR A 81 10.68 22.62 -7.44
CA THR A 81 11.90 22.76 -8.24
C THR A 81 12.68 21.46 -8.20
N GLY A 82 13.12 20.99 -9.35
CA GLY A 82 13.87 19.76 -9.48
C GLY A 82 14.89 19.82 -10.61
N ASN A 83 16.03 19.16 -10.42
CA ASN A 83 17.16 19.23 -11.35
C ASN A 83 17.43 17.91 -12.07
N ASP A 84 16.75 16.84 -11.69
CA ASP A 84 16.98 15.50 -12.25
C ASP A 84 15.69 14.65 -12.20
N ARG A 85 15.80 13.37 -12.56
CA ARG A 85 14.67 12.42 -12.56
C ARG A 85 14.33 11.86 -11.18
N LEU A 86 15.00 12.31 -10.11
CA LEU A 86 14.70 11.87 -8.74
C LEU A 86 13.56 12.70 -8.14
N LEU A 87 12.42 12.71 -8.83
CA LEU A 87 11.23 13.49 -8.50
C LEU A 87 10.84 13.44 -7.01
N PRO A 88 10.90 12.31 -6.29
CA PRO A 88 10.60 12.28 -4.85
C PRO A 88 11.47 13.19 -3.98
N LEU A 89 12.62 13.62 -4.48
CA LEU A 89 13.57 14.50 -3.78
C LEU A 89 13.52 15.95 -4.25
N TRP A 90 12.60 16.31 -5.12
CA TRP A 90 12.45 17.69 -5.57
C TRP A 90 12.04 18.58 -4.40
N ASN A 91 12.50 19.82 -4.44
CA ASN A 91 12.18 20.79 -3.42
C ASN A 91 10.75 21.31 -3.59
N VAL A 92 9.96 21.26 -2.52
CA VAL A 92 8.60 21.81 -2.48
C VAL A 92 8.59 22.98 -1.51
N SER A 93 8.27 24.17 -1.99
CA SER A 93 8.17 25.40 -1.20
C SER A 93 6.71 25.84 -1.11
N SER A 94 6.25 26.09 0.13
CA SER A 94 4.90 26.54 0.43
C SER A 94 4.84 27.07 1.86
N ASP A 95 3.86 27.92 2.15
CA ASP A 95 3.55 28.41 3.51
C ASP A 95 2.59 27.46 4.29
N ILE A 96 2.28 26.29 3.73
CA ILE A 96 1.44 25.27 4.37
C ILE A 96 2.25 24.55 5.46
N PRO A 97 1.82 24.55 6.73
CA PRO A 97 2.59 23.96 7.83
C PRO A 97 2.90 22.47 7.63
N GLN A 98 1.98 21.70 7.01
CA GLN A 98 2.18 20.28 6.70
C GLN A 98 3.28 20.09 5.65
N GLN A 99 3.41 21.00 4.67
CA GLN A 99 4.50 20.92 3.71
C GLN A 99 5.85 21.15 4.39
N LYS A 100 5.93 22.12 5.30
CA LYS A 100 7.13 22.35 6.10
C LYS A 100 7.50 21.11 6.92
N ALA A 101 6.55 20.53 7.64
CA ALA A 101 6.79 19.30 8.40
C ALA A 101 7.26 18.15 7.51
N SER A 102 6.71 18.02 6.29
CA SER A 102 7.16 17.03 5.30
C SER A 102 8.59 17.26 4.86
N ASN A 103 8.95 18.54 4.60
CA ASN A 103 10.32 18.92 4.22
C ASN A 103 11.33 18.64 5.34
N ASP A 104 10.96 18.85 6.61
CA ASP A 104 11.83 18.54 7.76
C ASP A 104 12.20 17.05 7.81
N PHE A 105 11.23 16.14 7.54
CA PHE A 105 11.53 14.71 7.40
C PHE A 105 12.41 14.41 6.19
N MET A 106 12.16 15.05 5.05
CA MET A 106 12.94 14.83 3.82
C MET A 106 14.39 15.35 3.93
N ALA A 107 14.64 16.35 4.77
CA ALA A 107 15.98 16.86 5.02
C ALA A 107 16.87 15.88 5.81
N LEU A 108 16.27 14.93 6.54
CA LEU A 108 17.01 13.90 7.25
C LEU A 108 17.71 12.97 6.25
N CYS A 109 19.00 12.73 6.44
CA CYS A 109 19.78 11.79 5.61
C CYS A 109 19.65 12.04 4.10
N SER A 110 19.76 13.29 3.66
CA SER A 110 19.53 13.69 2.27
C SER A 110 20.46 12.98 1.28
N SER A 111 21.73 12.73 1.65
CA SER A 111 22.70 12.00 0.85
C SER A 111 22.32 10.52 0.66
N GLU A 112 21.89 9.88 1.73
CA GLU A 112 21.44 8.48 1.74
C GLU A 112 20.16 8.34 0.93
N ARG A 113 19.19 9.23 1.11
CA ARG A 113 17.95 9.27 0.31
C ARG A 113 18.23 9.40 -1.18
N LYS A 114 19.19 10.25 -1.55
CA LYS A 114 19.59 10.39 -2.96
C LYS A 114 20.11 9.07 -3.53
N ARG A 115 20.97 8.37 -2.81
CA ARG A 115 21.49 7.05 -3.23
C ARG A 115 20.38 6.01 -3.31
N ILE A 116 19.51 5.94 -2.32
CA ILE A 116 18.32 5.06 -2.32
C ILE A 116 17.49 5.31 -3.59
N MET A 117 17.14 6.56 -3.89
CA MET A 117 16.35 6.90 -5.07
C MET A 117 17.04 6.55 -6.39
N GLN A 118 18.36 6.74 -6.48
CA GLN A 118 19.14 6.34 -7.66
C GLN A 118 19.05 4.83 -7.91
N TRP A 119 19.21 4.00 -6.88
CA TRP A 119 19.10 2.55 -7.02
C TRP A 119 17.66 2.10 -7.25
N THR A 120 16.69 2.75 -6.64
CA THR A 120 15.28 2.50 -6.89
C THR A 120 14.90 2.80 -8.34
N ALA A 121 15.39 3.90 -8.91
CA ALA A 121 15.16 4.22 -10.32
C ALA A 121 15.75 3.14 -11.26
N GLN A 122 16.94 2.63 -10.94
CA GLN A 122 17.54 1.53 -11.71
C GLN A 122 16.73 0.22 -11.58
N GLU A 123 16.24 -0.10 -10.39
CA GLU A 123 15.37 -1.26 -10.17
C GLU A 123 14.09 -1.15 -11.01
N TYR A 124 13.44 0.02 -11.01
CA TYR A 124 12.25 0.26 -11.83
C TYR A 124 12.52 0.16 -13.33
N ASP A 125 13.66 0.62 -13.80
CA ASP A 125 14.04 0.46 -15.21
C ASP A 125 14.22 -1.02 -15.58
N LEU A 126 14.74 -1.86 -14.68
CA LEU A 126 14.82 -3.31 -14.90
C LEU A 126 13.44 -3.96 -15.01
N PHE A 127 12.48 -3.58 -14.14
CA PHE A 127 11.11 -4.07 -14.24
C PHE A 127 10.42 -3.65 -15.55
N ARG A 128 10.70 -2.46 -16.06
CA ARG A 128 10.14 -2.00 -17.36
C ARG A 128 10.65 -2.83 -18.54
N LEU A 129 11.84 -3.40 -18.44
CA LEU A 129 12.45 -4.25 -19.48
C LEU A 129 12.02 -5.71 -19.39
N GLU A 130 11.23 -6.10 -18.38
CA GLU A 130 10.82 -7.50 -18.14
C GLU A 130 10.26 -8.19 -19.38
N LYS A 131 9.36 -7.50 -20.11
CA LYS A 131 8.68 -8.06 -21.28
C LYS A 131 9.62 -8.34 -22.46
N GLU A 132 10.73 -7.62 -22.53
CA GLU A 132 11.67 -7.69 -23.65
C GLU A 132 12.84 -8.65 -23.35
N GLN A 133 13.31 -8.69 -22.10
CA GLN A 133 14.57 -9.34 -21.74
C GLN A 133 14.44 -10.33 -20.56
N GLY A 134 13.26 -10.41 -19.93
CA GLY A 134 13.08 -11.07 -18.66
C GLY A 134 13.66 -10.26 -17.48
N LEU A 135 13.35 -10.67 -16.26
CA LEU A 135 13.84 -10.00 -15.05
C LEU A 135 15.27 -10.46 -14.68
N ASP A 136 16.17 -9.50 -14.57
CA ASP A 136 17.50 -9.73 -13.99
C ASP A 136 17.43 -9.68 -12.44
N TRP A 137 16.96 -10.75 -11.85
CA TRP A 137 16.83 -10.87 -10.40
C TRP A 137 18.15 -10.68 -9.65
N LYS A 138 19.28 -11.15 -10.22
CA LYS A 138 20.60 -10.98 -9.60
C LYS A 138 20.98 -9.52 -9.46
N LYS A 139 20.69 -8.71 -10.46
CA LYS A 139 20.94 -7.27 -10.43
C LYS A 139 19.97 -6.55 -9.50
N ILE A 140 18.68 -6.92 -9.50
CA ILE A 140 17.67 -6.40 -8.60
C ILE A 140 18.07 -6.66 -7.15
N ASP A 141 18.44 -7.90 -6.80
CA ASP A 141 18.84 -8.26 -5.44
C ASP A 141 20.13 -7.54 -5.01
N SER A 142 21.05 -7.32 -5.93
CA SER A 142 22.26 -6.51 -5.66
C SER A 142 21.92 -5.06 -5.34
N LEU A 143 21.00 -4.42 -6.07
CA LEU A 143 20.52 -3.05 -5.79
C LEU A 143 19.81 -2.97 -4.43
N ARG A 144 18.99 -3.96 -4.12
CA ARG A 144 18.29 -4.06 -2.82
C ARG A 144 19.27 -4.24 -1.67
N ALA A 145 20.29 -5.09 -1.83
CA ALA A 145 21.32 -5.30 -0.82
C ALA A 145 22.11 -4.01 -0.52
N LEU A 146 22.39 -3.18 -1.52
CA LEU A 146 23.02 -1.86 -1.35
C LEU A 146 22.09 -0.86 -0.64
N ARG A 147 20.77 -0.93 -0.94
CA ARG A 147 19.76 0.00 -0.42
C ARG A 147 19.41 -0.28 1.05
N ASN A 148 19.21 -1.54 1.42
CA ASN A 148 18.70 -1.94 2.74
C ASN A 148 19.42 -1.31 3.94
N PRO A 149 20.77 -1.21 4.00
CA PRO A 149 21.44 -0.54 5.10
C PRO A 149 21.12 0.95 5.19
N LEU A 150 20.98 1.62 4.05
CA LEU A 150 20.65 3.04 4.01
C LEU A 150 19.18 3.30 4.37
N ASP A 151 18.26 2.43 3.94
CA ASP A 151 16.86 2.48 4.36
C ASP A 151 16.76 2.38 5.88
N SER A 152 17.49 1.45 6.50
CA SER A 152 17.54 1.29 7.96
C SER A 152 18.08 2.55 8.66
N LEU A 153 19.13 3.18 8.10
CA LEU A 153 19.69 4.40 8.65
C LEU A 153 18.70 5.56 8.57
N VAL A 154 18.02 5.72 7.44
CA VAL A 154 16.98 6.74 7.25
C VAL A 154 15.82 6.52 8.22
N TYR A 155 15.34 5.30 8.38
CA TYR A 155 14.25 4.97 9.32
C TYR A 155 14.63 5.28 10.77
N MET A 156 15.86 4.96 11.17
CA MET A 156 16.35 5.31 12.50
C MET A 156 16.43 6.82 12.73
N ALA A 157 16.89 7.57 11.73
CA ALA A 157 16.94 9.02 11.81
C ALA A 157 15.53 9.62 11.94
N GLU A 158 14.55 9.13 11.16
CA GLU A 158 13.15 9.54 11.25
C GLU A 158 12.55 9.20 12.63
N LEU A 159 12.71 7.98 13.14
CA LEU A 159 12.22 7.58 14.47
C LEU A 159 12.83 8.43 15.60
N ASN A 160 14.14 8.74 15.51
CA ASN A 160 14.79 9.60 16.50
C ASN A 160 14.32 11.06 16.41
N TYR A 161 14.10 11.58 15.21
CA TYR A 161 13.49 12.89 15.00
C TYR A 161 12.07 12.94 15.58
N MET A 162 11.26 11.91 15.38
CA MET A 162 9.90 11.81 15.86
C MET A 162 9.78 11.89 17.39
N LYS A 163 10.82 11.54 18.15
CA LYS A 163 10.84 11.70 19.62
C LYS A 163 10.66 13.14 20.06
N LYS A 164 11.04 14.12 19.24
CA LYS A 164 11.08 15.55 19.58
C LYS A 164 10.19 16.40 18.67
N ALA A 165 9.94 15.96 17.43
CA ALA A 165 9.14 16.68 16.46
C ALA A 165 7.70 16.88 16.95
N PRO A 166 7.02 17.99 16.61
CA PRO A 166 5.60 18.17 16.91
C PRO A 166 4.75 17.05 16.29
N VAL A 167 3.73 16.59 17.02
CA VAL A 167 2.74 15.67 16.48
C VAL A 167 1.84 16.46 15.52
N THR A 168 1.94 16.15 14.25
CA THR A 168 1.23 16.79 13.14
C THR A 168 0.60 15.69 12.28
N PRO A 169 -0.29 15.99 11.32
CA PRO A 169 -0.77 14.98 10.37
C PRO A 169 0.37 14.26 9.63
N VAL A 170 1.46 14.96 9.29
CA VAL A 170 2.66 14.35 8.67
C VAL A 170 3.35 13.39 9.63
N TRP A 171 3.47 13.78 10.90
CA TRP A 171 4.03 12.90 11.95
C TRP A 171 3.16 11.63 12.11
N LEU A 172 1.83 11.78 12.14
CA LEU A 172 0.90 10.65 12.24
C LEU A 172 1.00 9.71 11.03
N ASP A 173 1.07 10.24 9.79
CA ASP A 173 1.28 9.45 8.58
C ASP A 173 2.58 8.64 8.66
N LYS A 174 3.67 9.26 9.09
CA LYS A 174 4.96 8.59 9.29
C LYS A 174 4.88 7.52 10.38
N TYR A 175 4.22 7.84 11.49
CA TYR A 175 4.07 6.91 12.60
C TYR A 175 3.23 5.68 12.20
N GLN A 176 2.14 5.91 11.48
CA GLN A 176 1.34 4.81 10.92
C GLN A 176 2.17 3.88 10.05
N LEU A 177 3.03 4.43 9.18
CA LEU A 177 3.94 3.63 8.36
C LEU A 177 4.88 2.77 9.23
N PHE A 178 5.50 3.34 10.28
CA PHE A 178 6.35 2.56 11.19
C PHE A 178 5.57 1.49 11.95
N CYS A 179 4.35 1.80 12.40
CA CYS A 179 3.49 0.82 13.07
C CYS A 179 3.10 -0.33 12.12
N SER A 180 2.86 -0.05 10.84
CA SER A 180 2.56 -1.10 9.85
C SER A 180 3.73 -2.07 9.66
N PHE A 181 4.97 -1.65 9.87
CA PHE A 181 6.13 -2.56 9.80
C PHE A 181 6.17 -3.59 10.92
N LEU A 182 5.48 -3.36 12.05
CA LEU A 182 5.41 -4.32 13.16
C LEU A 182 4.82 -5.68 12.72
N GLN A 183 3.93 -5.69 11.74
CA GLN A 183 3.35 -6.92 11.20
C GLN A 183 4.31 -7.68 10.26
N TYR A 184 5.30 -6.99 9.66
CA TYR A 184 6.19 -7.63 8.68
C TYR A 184 7.46 -8.18 9.30
N ASN A 185 7.83 -7.73 10.52
CA ASN A 185 9.19 -7.98 10.96
C ASN A 185 9.39 -7.97 12.47
N GLN A 186 9.42 -9.14 13.07
CA GLN A 186 10.09 -9.32 14.36
C GLN A 186 11.60 -8.94 14.30
N LYS A 187 12.18 -8.80 13.10
CA LYS A 187 13.57 -8.41 12.84
C LYS A 187 13.78 -6.90 12.70
N PHE A 188 12.72 -6.09 12.65
CA PHE A 188 12.84 -4.62 12.69
C PHE A 188 13.22 -4.23 14.12
N GLY A 189 14.52 -4.24 14.40
CA GLY A 189 15.03 -3.79 15.70
C GLY A 189 14.56 -2.37 15.95
N ASN A 190 13.77 -2.12 16.99
CA ASN A 190 13.22 -0.84 17.45
C ASN A 190 11.72 -0.89 17.74
N GLN A 191 11.15 -2.08 17.89
CA GLN A 191 9.74 -2.23 18.22
C GLN A 191 9.37 -1.44 19.49
N ASP A 192 10.24 -1.46 20.51
CA ASP A 192 10.02 -0.71 21.76
C ASP A 192 9.98 0.80 21.52
N LEU A 193 10.86 1.30 20.64
CA LEU A 193 10.86 2.69 20.27
C LEU A 193 9.58 3.07 19.50
N ILE A 194 9.18 2.27 18.51
CA ILE A 194 7.93 2.48 17.78
C ILE A 194 6.75 2.51 18.77
N ARG A 195 6.65 1.54 19.65
CA ARG A 195 5.57 1.49 20.65
C ARG A 195 5.59 2.67 21.61
N SER A 196 6.78 3.12 22.03
CA SER A 196 6.92 4.26 22.96
C SER A 196 6.41 5.59 22.39
N LEU A 197 6.46 5.77 21.06
CA LEU A 197 5.97 6.99 20.40
C LEU A 197 4.45 7.18 20.54
N TYR A 198 3.70 6.12 20.82
CA TYR A 198 2.24 6.21 21.01
C TYR A 198 1.83 7.13 22.15
N THR A 199 2.66 7.22 23.20
CA THR A 199 2.41 8.10 24.35
C THR A 199 2.45 9.60 23.99
N ARG A 200 2.99 9.95 22.82
CA ARG A 200 3.04 11.33 22.33
C ARG A 200 1.73 11.78 21.68
N MET A 201 0.88 10.84 21.28
CA MET A 201 -0.40 11.15 20.66
C MET A 201 -1.41 11.64 21.70
N SER A 202 -2.08 12.75 21.39
CA SER A 202 -3.24 13.20 22.17
C SER A 202 -4.44 12.24 21.96
N GLU A 203 -5.44 12.33 22.83
CA GLU A 203 -6.68 11.56 22.63
C GLU A 203 -7.39 11.94 21.32
N ALA A 204 -7.31 13.22 20.92
CA ALA A 204 -7.84 13.66 19.64
C ALA A 204 -7.11 13.01 18.46
N ASP A 205 -5.78 12.90 18.51
CA ASP A 205 -4.99 12.23 17.46
C ASP A 205 -5.38 10.75 17.34
N LYS A 206 -5.59 10.06 18.46
CA LYS A 206 -6.00 8.65 18.50
C LYS A 206 -7.39 8.41 17.90
N GLN A 207 -8.29 9.40 17.94
CA GLN A 207 -9.62 9.32 17.37
C GLN A 207 -9.65 9.59 15.85
N THR A 208 -8.59 10.13 15.28
CA THR A 208 -8.49 10.27 13.81
C THR A 208 -8.45 8.89 13.13
N GLU A 209 -8.80 8.82 11.85
CA GLU A 209 -8.69 7.58 11.06
C GLU A 209 -7.27 7.00 11.12
N THR A 210 -6.25 7.85 10.93
CA THR A 210 -4.83 7.46 11.03
C THR A 210 -4.49 6.97 12.45
N GLY A 211 -4.98 7.65 13.50
CA GLY A 211 -4.74 7.26 14.89
C GLY A 211 -5.38 5.92 15.25
N GLN A 212 -6.59 5.66 14.77
CA GLN A 212 -7.25 4.36 14.95
C GLN A 212 -6.47 3.23 14.25
N LEU A 213 -5.92 3.50 13.05
CA LEU A 213 -5.11 2.54 12.33
C LEU A 213 -3.76 2.28 13.03
N ILE A 214 -3.11 3.33 13.56
CA ILE A 214 -1.93 3.20 14.43
C ILE A 214 -2.24 2.28 15.61
N THR A 215 -3.34 2.55 16.31
CA THR A 215 -3.76 1.74 17.46
C THR A 215 -3.99 0.29 17.08
N ALA A 216 -4.59 0.04 15.92
CA ALA A 216 -4.81 -1.31 15.41
C ALA A 216 -3.49 -2.04 15.11
N TYR A 217 -2.52 -1.39 14.48
CA TYR A 217 -1.19 -1.98 14.23
C TYR A 217 -0.39 -2.26 15.51
N LEU A 218 -0.58 -1.46 16.55
CA LEU A 218 0.06 -1.70 17.86
C LEU A 218 -0.58 -2.85 18.64
N ASN A 219 -1.80 -3.23 18.31
CA ASN A 219 -2.60 -4.27 18.97
C ASN A 219 -3.09 -5.31 17.95
N LEU A 220 -2.17 -5.84 17.14
CA LEU A 220 -2.50 -6.89 16.18
C LEU A 220 -3.02 -8.14 16.90
N PRO A 221 -3.99 -8.87 16.31
CA PRO A 221 -4.44 -10.14 16.85
C PRO A 221 -3.33 -11.19 16.79
N GLU A 222 -3.51 -12.28 17.54
CA GLU A 222 -2.62 -13.44 17.45
C GLU A 222 -2.64 -14.05 16.05
N GLU A 223 -1.46 -14.49 15.60
CA GLU A 223 -1.31 -15.16 14.30
C GLU A 223 -1.82 -16.60 14.40
N VAL A 224 -2.56 -17.01 13.37
CA VAL A 224 -3.05 -18.39 13.20
C VAL A 224 -2.04 -19.18 12.39
N ASN A 225 -1.74 -20.40 12.83
CA ASN A 225 -0.81 -21.30 12.16
C ASN A 225 -1.52 -22.52 11.56
N VAL A 226 -0.82 -23.27 10.73
CA VAL A 226 -1.30 -24.55 10.22
C VAL A 226 -1.54 -25.50 11.38
N GLY A 227 -2.74 -26.07 11.46
CA GLY A 227 -3.22 -26.94 12.53
C GLY A 227 -4.12 -26.26 13.56
N ASP A 228 -4.09 -24.93 13.65
CA ASP A 228 -4.96 -24.18 14.54
C ASP A 228 -6.42 -24.16 14.06
N GLU A 229 -7.34 -23.85 14.97
CA GLU A 229 -8.73 -23.56 14.60
C GLU A 229 -8.78 -22.27 13.77
N MET A 230 -9.70 -22.22 12.80
CA MET A 230 -9.92 -21.01 12.04
C MET A 230 -10.38 -19.87 12.93
N VAL A 231 -9.87 -18.68 12.67
CA VAL A 231 -10.37 -17.44 13.25
C VAL A 231 -11.44 -16.87 12.33
N ASP A 232 -12.54 -16.43 12.91
CA ASP A 232 -13.64 -15.77 12.23
C ASP A 232 -13.74 -14.29 12.64
N GLY A 233 -14.48 -13.51 11.88
CA GLY A 233 -14.70 -12.09 12.13
C GLY A 233 -15.77 -11.52 11.23
N ASP A 234 -16.21 -10.29 11.52
CA ASP A 234 -17.19 -9.60 10.69
C ASP A 234 -16.59 -9.28 9.33
N LEU A 235 -17.12 -9.90 8.30
CA LEU A 235 -16.90 -9.59 6.89
C LEU A 235 -18.21 -9.05 6.31
N TYR A 236 -18.13 -8.28 5.24
CA TYR A 236 -19.30 -7.67 4.62
C TYR A 236 -19.38 -8.08 3.16
N ASP A 237 -20.56 -8.53 2.74
CA ASP A 237 -20.85 -8.80 1.34
C ASP A 237 -21.16 -7.53 0.54
N LEU A 238 -21.46 -7.68 -0.75
CA LEU A 238 -21.75 -6.57 -1.65
C LEU A 238 -23.01 -5.78 -1.25
N ASP A 239 -23.95 -6.41 -0.56
CA ASP A 239 -25.18 -5.76 -0.07
C ASP A 239 -24.97 -5.09 1.30
N GLY A 240 -23.84 -5.36 1.94
CA GLY A 240 -23.45 -4.82 3.24
C GLY A 240 -23.93 -5.68 4.42
N ASN A 241 -24.37 -6.90 4.16
CA ASN A 241 -24.70 -7.85 5.21
C ASN A 241 -23.42 -8.39 5.86
N VAL A 242 -23.48 -8.59 7.17
CA VAL A 242 -22.39 -9.25 7.91
C VAL A 242 -22.37 -10.73 7.55
N ARG A 243 -21.21 -11.24 7.24
CA ARG A 243 -20.96 -12.63 6.87
C ARG A 243 -19.84 -13.21 7.73
N HIS A 244 -19.90 -14.50 7.93
CA HIS A 244 -18.96 -15.26 8.76
C HIS A 244 -18.44 -16.50 8.04
N LEU A 245 -17.16 -16.83 8.24
CA LEU A 245 -16.57 -18.05 7.69
C LEU A 245 -17.23 -19.31 8.23
N THR A 246 -17.77 -19.24 9.43
CA THR A 246 -18.51 -20.33 10.08
C THR A 246 -19.77 -20.76 9.33
N GLU A 247 -20.29 -19.96 8.40
CA GLU A 247 -21.40 -20.34 7.51
C GLU A 247 -21.07 -21.54 6.62
N PHE A 248 -19.78 -21.79 6.38
CA PHE A 248 -19.29 -22.84 5.49
C PHE A 248 -18.68 -24.04 6.23
N LYS A 249 -18.90 -24.18 7.54
CA LYS A 249 -18.48 -25.37 8.30
C LYS A 249 -18.99 -26.66 7.64
N GLY A 250 -18.14 -27.68 7.60
CA GLY A 250 -18.43 -28.94 6.92
C GLY A 250 -17.96 -29.00 5.46
N LYS A 251 -17.46 -27.88 4.92
CA LYS A 251 -16.79 -27.79 3.62
C LYS A 251 -15.38 -27.28 3.76
N TYR A 252 -14.55 -27.52 2.76
CA TYR A 252 -13.30 -26.79 2.63
C TYR A 252 -13.60 -25.31 2.38
N ILE A 253 -12.79 -24.41 2.95
CA ILE A 253 -12.87 -22.97 2.70
C ILE A 253 -11.51 -22.51 2.16
N LEU A 254 -11.50 -21.93 0.97
CA LEU A 254 -10.33 -21.25 0.43
C LEU A 254 -10.52 -19.74 0.64
N LEU A 255 -9.73 -19.15 1.53
CA LEU A 255 -9.65 -17.71 1.65
C LEU A 255 -8.67 -17.18 0.59
N ASP A 256 -9.07 -16.13 -0.10
CA ASP A 256 -8.28 -15.39 -1.08
C ASP A 256 -8.25 -13.91 -0.69
N PHE A 257 -7.13 -13.45 -0.13
CA PHE A 257 -6.92 -12.03 0.20
C PHE A 257 -6.31 -11.32 -1.02
N TRP A 258 -7.01 -10.33 -1.53
CA TRP A 258 -6.69 -9.70 -2.80
C TRP A 258 -7.00 -8.19 -2.85
N SER A 259 -6.61 -7.52 -3.95
CA SER A 259 -6.97 -6.15 -4.30
C SER A 259 -6.97 -5.98 -5.82
N GLN A 260 -7.80 -5.09 -6.34
CA GLN A 260 -7.86 -4.75 -7.77
C GLN A 260 -6.54 -4.18 -8.30
N GLY A 261 -5.76 -3.52 -7.44
CA GLY A 261 -4.44 -2.97 -7.78
C GLY A 261 -3.32 -4.02 -7.81
N CYS A 262 -3.60 -5.26 -7.41
CA CYS A 262 -2.64 -6.35 -7.37
C CYS A 262 -2.67 -7.13 -8.70
N GLY A 263 -1.68 -6.92 -9.55
CA GLY A 263 -1.59 -7.60 -10.87
C GLY A 263 -1.72 -9.12 -10.80
N PRO A 264 -0.92 -9.83 -9.99
CA PRO A 264 -1.05 -11.28 -9.83
C PRO A 264 -2.41 -11.74 -9.31
N CYS A 265 -3.07 -10.93 -8.43
CA CYS A 265 -4.42 -11.23 -7.96
C CYS A 265 -5.44 -11.21 -9.11
N VAL A 266 -5.37 -10.18 -9.96
CA VAL A 266 -6.25 -10.08 -11.14
C VAL A 266 -5.96 -11.19 -12.15
N GLN A 267 -4.72 -11.63 -12.30
CA GLN A 267 -4.34 -12.74 -13.15
C GLN A 267 -4.87 -14.10 -12.64
N SER A 268 -5.08 -14.25 -11.33
CA SER A 268 -5.61 -15.49 -10.74
C SER A 268 -7.12 -15.67 -10.90
N LEU A 269 -7.88 -14.62 -11.19
CA LEU A 269 -9.35 -14.67 -11.24
C LEU A 269 -9.94 -15.77 -12.13
N PRO A 270 -9.46 -15.99 -13.38
CA PRO A 270 -10.01 -17.08 -14.21
C PRO A 270 -9.78 -18.45 -13.58
N GLU A 271 -8.61 -18.70 -12.99
CA GLU A 271 -8.31 -19.98 -12.35
C GLU A 271 -9.10 -20.14 -11.05
N MET A 272 -9.41 -19.05 -10.36
CA MET A 272 -10.27 -19.04 -9.18
C MET A 272 -11.71 -19.46 -9.53
N GLU A 273 -12.27 -18.96 -10.64
CA GLU A 273 -13.57 -19.40 -11.14
C GLU A 273 -13.58 -20.89 -11.49
N GLU A 274 -12.54 -21.36 -12.16
CA GLU A 274 -12.44 -22.77 -12.55
C GLU A 274 -12.37 -23.71 -11.34
N ILE A 275 -11.57 -23.39 -10.31
CA ILE A 275 -11.51 -24.22 -9.09
C ILE A 275 -12.80 -24.15 -8.28
N THR A 276 -13.48 -23.00 -8.27
CA THR A 276 -14.80 -22.87 -7.61
C THR A 276 -15.81 -23.82 -8.23
N GLU A 277 -15.89 -23.89 -9.54
CA GLU A 277 -16.82 -24.81 -10.23
C GLU A 277 -16.36 -26.27 -10.08
N MET A 278 -15.06 -26.56 -10.19
CA MET A 278 -14.48 -27.90 -10.07
C MET A 278 -14.78 -28.57 -8.73
N TYR A 279 -14.75 -27.78 -7.64
CA TYR A 279 -14.95 -28.28 -6.27
C TYR A 279 -16.30 -27.88 -5.67
N LYS A 280 -17.26 -27.49 -6.50
CA LYS A 280 -18.60 -27.07 -6.10
C LYS A 280 -19.26 -28.11 -5.17
N GLY A 281 -19.83 -27.61 -4.08
CA GLY A 281 -20.45 -28.46 -3.04
C GLY A 281 -19.46 -29.03 -2.02
N ARG A 282 -18.16 -29.09 -2.32
CA ARG A 282 -17.10 -29.57 -1.42
C ARG A 282 -16.26 -28.44 -0.85
N MET A 283 -16.10 -27.36 -1.58
CA MET A 283 -15.30 -26.20 -1.21
C MET A 283 -16.06 -24.91 -1.49
N GLU A 284 -15.90 -23.94 -0.61
CA GLU A 284 -16.32 -22.56 -0.83
C GLU A 284 -15.08 -21.67 -0.94
N VAL A 285 -15.09 -20.79 -1.93
CA VAL A 285 -14.08 -19.74 -2.07
C VAL A 285 -14.63 -18.46 -1.45
N VAL A 286 -13.88 -17.82 -0.58
CA VAL A 286 -14.19 -16.54 0.03
C VAL A 286 -13.08 -15.55 -0.35
N SER A 287 -13.37 -14.68 -1.31
CA SER A 287 -12.44 -13.64 -1.75
C SER A 287 -12.62 -12.39 -0.90
N ILE A 288 -11.59 -12.05 -0.12
CA ILE A 288 -11.61 -10.95 0.84
C ILE A 288 -10.78 -9.80 0.26
N SER A 289 -11.48 -8.76 -0.21
CA SER A 289 -10.82 -7.58 -0.78
C SER A 289 -10.30 -6.64 0.30
N GLN A 290 -9.16 -6.02 0.02
CA GLN A 290 -8.57 -4.95 0.83
C GLN A 290 -8.85 -3.55 0.24
N ASP A 291 -9.64 -3.46 -0.83
CA ASP A 291 -9.97 -2.20 -1.48
C ASP A 291 -11.04 -1.41 -0.72
N PRO A 292 -11.11 -0.08 -0.89
CA PRO A 292 -12.23 0.71 -0.41
C PRO A 292 -13.57 0.20 -0.96
N LYS A 293 -14.62 0.31 -0.16
CA LYS A 293 -15.95 -0.26 -0.44
C LYS A 293 -16.46 0.06 -1.85
N ASP A 294 -16.40 1.32 -2.26
CA ASP A 294 -16.98 1.75 -3.53
C ASP A 294 -16.14 1.27 -4.73
N GLU A 295 -14.83 1.32 -4.62
CA GLU A 295 -13.90 0.83 -5.64
C GLU A 295 -14.01 -0.69 -5.80
N TRP A 296 -14.07 -1.42 -4.69
CA TRP A 296 -14.29 -2.86 -4.67
C TRP A 296 -15.61 -3.24 -5.37
N LYS A 297 -16.73 -2.62 -4.99
CA LYS A 297 -18.04 -2.90 -5.62
C LYS A 297 -18.03 -2.62 -7.12
N LYS A 298 -17.42 -1.49 -7.52
CA LYS A 298 -17.28 -1.10 -8.92
C LYS A 298 -16.48 -2.15 -9.69
N PHE A 299 -15.33 -2.58 -9.17
CA PHE A 299 -14.49 -3.58 -9.84
C PHE A 299 -15.21 -4.93 -9.97
N ILE A 300 -15.89 -5.40 -8.91
CA ILE A 300 -16.69 -6.63 -8.96
C ILE A 300 -17.75 -6.55 -10.07
N ALA A 301 -18.47 -5.44 -10.17
CA ALA A 301 -19.49 -5.23 -11.19
C ALA A 301 -18.89 -5.19 -12.61
N GLU A 302 -17.80 -4.45 -12.81
CA GLU A 302 -17.10 -4.34 -14.09
C GLU A 302 -16.54 -5.68 -14.58
N LYS A 303 -16.01 -6.49 -13.70
CA LYS A 303 -15.45 -7.81 -14.00
C LYS A 303 -16.48 -8.93 -13.93
N GLN A 304 -17.70 -8.65 -13.47
CA GLN A 304 -18.78 -9.63 -13.29
C GLN A 304 -18.37 -10.82 -12.41
N LEU A 305 -17.55 -10.55 -11.37
CA LEU A 305 -17.07 -11.58 -10.47
C LEU A 305 -18.22 -12.17 -9.66
N LYS A 306 -18.19 -13.49 -9.50
CA LYS A 306 -19.22 -14.27 -8.81
C LYS A 306 -18.69 -14.82 -7.48
N GLY A 307 -19.56 -15.52 -6.75
CA GLY A 307 -19.22 -16.21 -5.51
C GLY A 307 -19.18 -15.27 -4.29
N ASN A 308 -18.49 -15.71 -3.25
CA ASN A 308 -18.45 -15.00 -1.98
C ASN A 308 -17.39 -13.88 -2.03
N GLN A 309 -17.81 -12.73 -2.51
CA GLN A 309 -16.98 -11.53 -2.58
C GLN A 309 -17.24 -10.70 -1.32
N TRP A 310 -16.27 -10.69 -0.40
CA TRP A 310 -16.39 -10.06 0.91
C TRP A 310 -15.29 -9.03 1.16
N ASN A 311 -15.46 -8.20 2.19
CA ASN A 311 -14.53 -7.15 2.54
C ASN A 311 -14.58 -6.88 4.04
N GLU A 312 -13.46 -6.62 4.69
CA GLU A 312 -13.42 -6.18 6.10
C GLU A 312 -13.86 -4.73 6.28
N LEU A 313 -14.02 -3.97 5.20
CA LEU A 313 -14.33 -2.53 5.15
C LEU A 313 -13.38 -1.68 6.01
N ARG A 314 -12.13 -2.10 6.12
CA ARG A 314 -11.09 -1.42 6.89
C ARG A 314 -9.85 -1.18 6.04
N LYS A 315 -9.18 -0.08 6.35
CA LYS A 315 -7.87 0.24 5.79
C LYS A 315 -6.81 -0.62 6.51
N GLY A 316 -5.98 -1.30 5.73
CA GLY A 316 -4.89 -2.16 6.25
C GLY A 316 -5.34 -3.53 6.78
N SER A 317 -4.41 -4.48 6.78
CA SER A 317 -4.63 -5.85 7.26
C SER A 317 -4.43 -5.93 8.78
N THR A 318 -5.34 -5.35 9.57
CA THR A 318 -5.18 -5.25 11.03
C THR A 318 -6.12 -6.18 11.84
N LYS A 319 -6.97 -6.93 11.15
CA LYS A 319 -7.91 -7.89 11.77
C LYS A 319 -7.66 -9.31 11.22
N LEU A 320 -8.64 -9.82 10.46
CA LEU A 320 -8.59 -11.18 9.93
C LEU A 320 -7.36 -11.40 9.03
N GLY A 321 -7.03 -10.40 8.20
CA GLY A 321 -5.80 -10.42 7.42
C GLY A 321 -4.53 -10.52 8.28
N ALA A 322 -4.47 -9.86 9.44
CA ALA A 322 -3.35 -9.99 10.37
C ALA A 322 -3.33 -11.37 11.04
N SER A 323 -4.48 -11.88 11.50
CA SER A 323 -4.58 -13.24 12.07
C SER A 323 -4.09 -14.29 11.09
N TYR A 324 -4.46 -14.20 9.83
CA TYR A 324 -4.01 -15.13 8.78
C TYR A 324 -2.67 -14.75 8.15
N GLN A 325 -1.89 -13.89 8.79
CA GLN A 325 -0.51 -13.52 8.40
C GLN A 325 -0.40 -12.94 6.98
N VAL A 326 -1.38 -12.16 6.53
CA VAL A 326 -1.38 -11.53 5.20
C VAL A 326 -0.31 -10.45 5.13
N LYS A 327 0.91 -10.83 4.74
CA LYS A 327 2.09 -9.96 4.58
C LYS A 327 2.30 -9.49 3.13
N GLY A 328 1.50 -9.98 2.21
CA GLY A 328 1.49 -9.63 0.78
C GLY A 328 0.35 -10.36 0.09
N ILE A 329 -0.12 -9.85 -1.04
CA ILE A 329 -1.22 -10.41 -1.81
C ILE A 329 -0.78 -10.77 -3.24
N PRO A 330 -1.42 -11.80 -3.89
CA PRO A 330 -2.47 -12.63 -3.35
C PRO A 330 -1.97 -13.53 -2.22
N HIS A 331 -2.81 -13.74 -1.21
CA HIS A 331 -2.53 -14.60 -0.08
C HIS A 331 -3.70 -15.56 0.14
N TYR A 332 -3.37 -16.81 0.34
CA TYR A 332 -4.37 -17.88 0.37
C TYR A 332 -4.28 -18.67 1.66
N VAL A 333 -5.45 -19.07 2.17
CA VAL A 333 -5.55 -19.95 3.34
C VAL A 333 -6.55 -21.05 3.02
N MET A 334 -6.15 -22.31 3.16
CA MET A 334 -7.04 -23.46 3.09
C MET A 334 -7.46 -23.88 4.48
N ILE A 335 -8.77 -23.96 4.70
CA ILE A 335 -9.40 -24.42 5.94
C ILE A 335 -10.12 -25.73 5.65
N SER A 336 -9.96 -26.71 6.53
CA SER A 336 -10.60 -28.03 6.40
C SER A 336 -12.09 -27.98 6.76
N PRO A 337 -12.89 -29.01 6.42
CA PRO A 337 -14.29 -29.13 6.82
C PRO A 337 -14.50 -29.08 8.35
N GLU A 338 -13.52 -29.49 9.14
CA GLU A 338 -13.52 -29.45 10.59
C GLU A 338 -13.25 -28.03 11.14
N GLY A 339 -12.89 -27.07 10.28
CA GLY A 339 -12.58 -25.71 10.67
C GLY A 339 -11.12 -25.48 11.06
N LYS A 340 -10.19 -26.36 10.64
CA LYS A 340 -8.76 -26.20 10.93
C LYS A 340 -8.00 -25.66 9.75
N VAL A 341 -7.05 -24.75 10.00
CA VAL A 341 -6.14 -24.24 8.99
C VAL A 341 -5.23 -25.36 8.50
N GLN A 342 -5.35 -25.72 7.22
CA GLN A 342 -4.54 -26.75 6.59
C GLN A 342 -3.27 -26.23 5.93
N HIS A 343 -3.37 -25.07 5.30
CA HIS A 343 -2.27 -24.50 4.55
C HIS A 343 -2.38 -22.98 4.42
N ILE A 344 -1.24 -22.28 4.44
CA ILE A 344 -1.13 -20.82 4.24
C ILE A 344 -0.02 -20.60 3.21
N TRP A 345 -0.30 -19.83 2.15
CA TRP A 345 0.71 -19.47 1.14
C TRP A 345 0.40 -18.14 0.48
N ALA A 346 1.39 -17.55 -0.17
CA ALA A 346 1.26 -16.29 -0.91
C ALA A 346 1.82 -16.43 -2.33
N GLY A 347 1.36 -15.53 -3.21
CA GLY A 347 1.79 -15.47 -4.59
C GLY A 347 0.95 -16.36 -5.52
N TYR A 348 0.98 -16.01 -6.80
CA TYR A 348 0.27 -16.71 -7.87
C TYR A 348 1.18 -16.93 -9.08
N GLY A 349 1.09 -18.13 -9.63
CA GLY A 349 1.60 -18.49 -10.95
C GLY A 349 0.54 -19.29 -11.69
N LYS A 350 0.45 -19.16 -12.99
CA LYS A 350 -0.56 -19.85 -13.82
C LYS A 350 -0.56 -21.37 -13.55
N GLY A 351 -1.70 -21.90 -13.15
CA GLY A 351 -1.88 -23.33 -12.81
C GLY A 351 -1.55 -23.66 -11.35
N SER A 352 -1.01 -22.73 -10.56
CA SER A 352 -0.59 -22.99 -9.17
C SER A 352 -1.76 -23.30 -8.23
N LEU A 353 -2.91 -22.64 -8.41
CA LEU A 353 -4.09 -22.87 -7.59
C LEU A 353 -4.67 -24.28 -7.84
N LYS A 354 -4.83 -24.68 -9.10
CA LYS A 354 -5.31 -26.02 -9.44
C LYS A 354 -4.40 -27.13 -8.90
N ALA A 355 -3.09 -26.94 -9.01
CA ALA A 355 -2.11 -27.87 -8.47
C ALA A 355 -2.26 -27.99 -6.95
N LYS A 356 -2.39 -26.83 -6.26
CA LYS A 356 -2.55 -26.79 -4.80
C LYS A 356 -3.88 -27.43 -4.36
N MET A 357 -4.98 -27.18 -5.06
CA MET A 357 -6.27 -27.81 -4.73
C MET A 357 -6.21 -29.34 -4.85
N LYS A 358 -5.56 -29.89 -5.88
CA LYS A 358 -5.37 -31.33 -6.03
C LYS A 358 -4.54 -31.96 -4.90
N GLU A 359 -3.60 -31.21 -4.34
CA GLU A 359 -2.79 -31.65 -3.21
C GLU A 359 -3.60 -31.66 -1.90
N LEU A 360 -4.41 -30.63 -1.66
CA LEU A 360 -5.05 -30.35 -0.37
C LEU A 360 -6.44 -31.00 -0.23
N ILE A 361 -7.20 -31.13 -1.33
CA ILE A 361 -8.57 -31.69 -1.31
C ILE A 361 -8.51 -33.15 -1.81
N LYS A 362 -8.61 -34.08 -0.87
CA LYS A 362 -8.63 -35.51 -1.14
C LYS A 362 -10.04 -36.03 -1.41
#